data_3860b412481a5cd2f305a728226023a2
#
_entry.id   3860b412481a5cd2f305a728226023a2
#
_cell.length_a   1.000
_cell.length_b   1.000
_cell.length_c   1.000
_cell.angle_alpha   90.00
_cell.angle_beta   90.00
_cell.angle_gamma   90.00
#
_symmetry.space_group_name_H-M   'P 1'
#
loop_
_entity.id
_entity.type
_entity.pdbx_description
1 polymer ?
#
loop_
_entity_poly.entity_id
_entity_poly.type
_entity_poly.pdbx_seq_one_letter_code
_entity_poly.pdbx_strand_id
1 'polypeptide(L)'
;MTAHDLRCGGRLSRRRRALLALRDLPLEAWPTLNRAPLALRCPEGRELRGFFFGMGMIVRGIEYWHASLRHGAGAGEWAAGAALLRVALGMLRREAPFDTPVQLPAVLDGAPLAPAPKSLFLASTMQRLFLGMTPFWGREAGTLACTWLSDRPQALGWRLPALLTGRARFLPPAAGFFSRRGETLSLTVEEPWVIDGEAYSDPGTLTLRAAPPRTFVALAGPGPGAKGG
;
A
#
# COMPACT_ATOMS: atom_id res chain seq x y z
N MET A 1 -2.98 3.33 -27.53
CA MET A 1 -4.10 4.15 -27.00
C MET A 1 -5.28 3.95 -27.91
N THR A 2 -6.21 3.08 -27.54
CA THR A 2 -7.40 2.77 -28.34
C THR A 2 -8.55 3.68 -27.92
N ALA A 3 -9.48 3.94 -28.87
CA ALA A 3 -10.64 4.82 -28.68
C ALA A 3 -11.55 4.45 -27.48
N HIS A 4 -11.33 3.32 -26.86
CA HIS A 4 -12.07 2.86 -25.66
C HIS A 4 -11.64 3.61 -24.37
N ASP A 5 -10.40 4.12 -24.31
CA ASP A 5 -9.90 4.88 -23.16
C ASP A 5 -10.55 6.27 -23.01
N LEU A 6 -11.27 6.72 -24.02
CA LEU A 6 -11.92 8.04 -24.07
C LEU A 6 -13.32 8.05 -23.44
N ARG A 7 -13.89 6.92 -23.07
CA ARG A 7 -15.25 6.82 -22.49
C ARG A 7 -15.35 6.77 -20.97
N CYS A 8 -14.24 6.70 -20.25
CA CYS A 8 -14.25 6.85 -18.78
C CYS A 8 -14.30 8.35 -18.40
N GLY A 9 -15.45 8.93 -18.57
CA GLY A 9 -15.67 10.35 -18.83
C GLY A 9 -15.62 11.25 -17.63
N GLY A 10 -14.95 11.28 -16.65
CA GLY A 10 -14.93 12.34 -15.64
C GLY A 10 -13.53 12.60 -15.03
N ARG A 11 -12.82 11.56 -14.63
CA ARG A 11 -11.51 11.70 -13.96
C ARG A 11 -10.35 11.76 -14.95
N LEU A 12 -10.41 11.01 -16.04
CA LEU A 12 -9.42 11.09 -17.14
C LEU A 12 -9.44 12.47 -17.81
N SER A 13 -10.61 13.08 -17.95
CA SER A 13 -10.71 14.45 -18.51
C SER A 13 -10.08 15.51 -17.61
N ARG A 14 -10.13 15.35 -16.27
CA ARG A 14 -9.44 16.24 -15.31
C ARG A 14 -7.92 16.04 -15.36
N ARG A 15 -7.43 14.80 -15.35
CA ARG A 15 -5.99 14.50 -15.45
C ARG A 15 -5.42 14.99 -16.78
N ARG A 16 -6.11 14.75 -17.90
CA ARG A 16 -5.71 15.26 -19.22
C ARG A 16 -5.67 16.77 -19.26
N ARG A 17 -6.67 17.47 -18.69
CA ARG A 17 -6.67 18.93 -18.60
C ARG A 17 -5.52 19.45 -17.73
N ALA A 18 -5.24 18.80 -16.61
CA ALA A 18 -4.11 19.14 -15.76
C ALA A 18 -2.78 18.97 -16.49
N LEU A 19 -2.58 17.88 -17.23
CA LEU A 19 -1.38 17.66 -18.05
C LEU A 19 -1.24 18.70 -19.17
N LEU A 20 -2.34 19.05 -19.84
CA LEU A 20 -2.32 20.10 -20.89
C LEU A 20 -2.01 21.47 -20.30
N ALA A 21 -2.56 21.78 -19.13
CA ALA A 21 -2.26 23.02 -18.42
C ALA A 21 -0.79 23.10 -17.98
N LEU A 22 -0.17 21.99 -17.59
CA LEU A 22 1.26 21.97 -17.27
C LEU A 22 2.15 22.20 -18.49
N ARG A 23 1.73 21.75 -19.67
CA ARG A 23 2.51 21.94 -20.91
C ARG A 23 2.77 23.41 -21.22
N ASP A 24 1.81 24.27 -20.88
CA ASP A 24 1.85 25.68 -21.21
C ASP A 24 2.48 26.53 -20.08
N LEU A 25 2.89 25.89 -18.97
CA LEU A 25 3.58 26.53 -17.84
C LEU A 25 5.10 26.29 -17.90
N PRO A 26 5.93 27.27 -17.50
CA PRO A 26 7.34 27.04 -17.30
C PRO A 26 7.55 26.02 -16.16
N LEU A 27 8.64 25.24 -16.21
CA LEU A 27 8.93 24.16 -15.26
C LEU A 27 8.91 24.64 -13.80
N GLU A 28 9.35 25.85 -13.54
CA GLU A 28 9.41 26.48 -12.22
C GLU A 28 8.01 26.74 -11.62
N ALA A 29 7.01 26.88 -12.48
CA ALA A 29 5.62 27.11 -12.08
C ALA A 29 4.81 25.80 -11.90
N TRP A 30 5.41 24.63 -12.13
CA TRP A 30 4.73 23.36 -11.96
C TRP A 30 4.45 23.10 -10.48
N PRO A 31 3.21 22.74 -10.12
CA PRO A 31 2.91 22.38 -8.75
C PRO A 31 3.68 21.14 -8.35
N THR A 32 4.43 21.23 -7.28
CA THR A 32 5.29 20.14 -6.79
C THR A 32 4.87 19.68 -5.40
N LEU A 33 5.24 18.48 -5.07
CA LEU A 33 5.11 17.91 -3.74
C LEU A 33 6.35 17.05 -3.41
N ASN A 34 6.82 17.17 -2.18
CA ASN A 34 7.91 16.36 -1.68
C ASN A 34 7.38 15.08 -1.06
N ARG A 35 7.95 13.95 -1.44
CA ARG A 35 7.64 12.63 -0.87
C ARG A 35 8.95 11.87 -0.63
N ALA A 36 9.03 11.19 0.49
CA ALA A 36 10.10 10.26 0.79
C ALA A 36 9.70 8.86 0.25
N PRO A 37 10.36 8.33 -0.78
CA PRO A 37 10.14 6.94 -1.19
C PRO A 37 10.56 5.96 -0.09
N LEU A 38 10.00 4.78 -0.13
CA LEU A 38 10.49 3.63 0.61
C LEU A 38 11.78 3.12 -0.06
N ALA A 39 12.86 2.98 0.68
CA ALA A 39 14.07 2.29 0.25
C ALA A 39 14.06 0.90 0.89
N LEU A 40 14.14 -0.13 0.06
CA LEU A 40 14.20 -1.52 0.45
C LEU A 40 15.53 -2.10 0.01
N ARG A 41 16.31 -2.62 0.97
CA ARG A 41 17.57 -3.30 0.72
C ARG A 41 17.38 -4.81 0.80
N CYS A 42 17.70 -5.50 -0.28
CA CYS A 42 17.67 -6.96 -0.39
C CYS A 42 18.92 -7.61 0.20
N PRO A 43 18.91 -8.93 0.51
CA PRO A 43 20.05 -9.66 1.06
C PRO A 43 21.31 -9.57 0.20
N GLU A 44 21.15 -9.63 -1.13
CA GLU A 44 22.25 -9.51 -2.09
C GLU A 44 22.79 -8.07 -2.27
N GLY A 45 22.31 -7.12 -1.50
CA GLY A 45 22.73 -5.72 -1.56
C GLY A 45 21.99 -4.86 -2.57
N ARG A 46 21.11 -5.42 -3.40
CA ARG A 46 20.23 -4.66 -4.30
C ARG A 46 19.33 -3.72 -3.51
N GLU A 47 19.20 -2.48 -3.94
CA GLU A 47 18.27 -1.50 -3.39
C GLU A 47 17.11 -1.27 -4.37
N LEU A 48 15.89 -1.48 -3.90
CA LEU A 48 14.66 -1.14 -4.59
C LEU A 48 14.03 0.11 -3.97
N ARG A 49 13.28 0.86 -4.76
CA ARG A 49 12.56 2.03 -4.31
C ARG A 49 11.11 1.97 -4.74
N GLY A 50 10.23 2.33 -3.82
CA GLY A 50 8.80 2.37 -4.06
C GLY A 50 8.11 3.19 -3.00
N PHE A 51 6.81 3.09 -2.87
CA PHE A 51 6.02 3.77 -1.86
C PHE A 51 5.23 2.82 -0.96
N PHE A 52 5.07 1.59 -1.40
CA PHE A 52 4.24 0.60 -0.73
C PHE A 52 4.90 -0.77 -0.78
N PHE A 53 5.03 -1.39 0.38
CA PHE A 53 5.48 -2.77 0.54
C PHE A 53 4.34 -3.61 1.11
N GLY A 54 4.18 -4.84 0.62
CA GLY A 54 3.14 -5.75 1.08
C GLY A 54 3.53 -7.21 1.07
N MET A 55 2.97 -7.98 2.01
CA MET A 55 3.11 -9.44 2.10
C MET A 55 1.81 -10.13 2.48
N GLY A 56 1.82 -11.43 2.34
CA GLY A 56 0.68 -12.29 2.67
C GLY A 56 -0.48 -12.05 1.71
N MET A 57 -1.62 -11.73 2.23
CA MET A 57 -2.84 -11.50 1.47
C MET A 57 -2.73 -10.43 0.38
N ILE A 58 -1.84 -9.46 0.54
CA ILE A 58 -1.62 -8.42 -0.47
C ILE A 58 -1.03 -9.02 -1.74
N VAL A 59 -0.04 -9.90 -1.60
CA VAL A 59 0.57 -10.63 -2.72
C VAL A 59 -0.49 -11.42 -3.48
N ARG A 60 -1.28 -12.21 -2.75
CA ARG A 60 -2.34 -13.04 -3.34
C ARG A 60 -3.43 -12.22 -4.02
N GLY A 61 -3.74 -11.05 -3.47
CA GLY A 61 -4.65 -10.09 -4.10
C GLY A 61 -4.12 -9.56 -5.42
N ILE A 62 -2.84 -9.24 -5.49
CA ILE A 62 -2.18 -8.76 -6.71
C ILE A 62 -2.07 -9.88 -7.75
N GLU A 63 -1.70 -11.09 -7.35
CA GLU A 63 -1.67 -12.27 -8.24
C GLU A 63 -3.05 -12.57 -8.82
N TYR A 64 -4.08 -12.59 -7.98
CA TYR A 64 -5.46 -12.73 -8.42
C TYR A 64 -5.88 -11.65 -9.40
N TRP A 65 -5.51 -10.39 -9.13
CA TRP A 65 -5.74 -9.27 -10.03
C TRP A 65 -5.07 -9.47 -11.39
N HIS A 66 -3.79 -9.82 -11.42
CA HIS A 66 -3.05 -10.08 -12.66
C HIS A 66 -3.64 -11.26 -13.44
N ALA A 67 -4.06 -12.32 -12.76
CA ALA A 67 -4.75 -13.44 -13.38
C ALA A 67 -6.10 -12.99 -13.99
N SER A 68 -6.88 -12.19 -13.27
CA SER A 68 -8.18 -11.68 -13.74
C SER A 68 -8.05 -10.76 -14.96
N LEU A 69 -7.01 -9.94 -15.03
CA LEU A 69 -6.74 -9.09 -16.21
C LEU A 69 -6.43 -9.92 -17.45
N ARG A 70 -5.70 -11.03 -17.31
CA ARG A 70 -5.41 -11.96 -18.43
C ARG A 70 -6.67 -12.61 -19.00
N HIS A 71 -7.74 -12.73 -18.19
CA HIS A 71 -9.02 -13.29 -18.61
C HIS A 71 -10.04 -12.24 -19.06
N GLY A 72 -9.61 -11.00 -19.36
CA GLY A 72 -10.45 -9.98 -19.97
C GLY A 72 -11.30 -9.15 -18.99
N ALA A 73 -11.05 -9.24 -17.69
CA ALA A 73 -11.64 -8.29 -16.74
C ALA A 73 -11.08 -6.89 -17.03
N GLY A 74 -11.98 -5.92 -17.28
CA GLY A 74 -11.61 -4.56 -17.72
C GLY A 74 -10.58 -3.90 -16.79
N ALA A 75 -9.64 -3.19 -17.40
CA ALA A 75 -8.64 -2.39 -16.67
C ALA A 75 -9.29 -1.11 -16.14
N GLY A 76 -9.21 -0.84 -14.83
CA GLY A 76 -9.70 0.41 -14.25
C GLY A 76 -9.80 0.38 -12.73
N GLU A 77 -10.08 1.54 -12.13
CA GLU A 77 -10.23 1.67 -10.67
C GLU A 77 -11.34 0.76 -10.10
N TRP A 78 -12.41 0.52 -10.86
CA TRP A 78 -13.49 -0.39 -10.49
C TRP A 78 -13.05 -1.84 -10.39
N ALA A 79 -12.19 -2.27 -11.31
CA ALA A 79 -11.67 -3.62 -11.30
C ALA A 79 -10.69 -3.83 -10.14
N ALA A 80 -9.89 -2.82 -9.77
CA ALA A 80 -9.06 -2.85 -8.55
C ALA A 80 -9.93 -2.94 -7.28
N GLY A 81 -11.03 -2.21 -7.23
CA GLY A 81 -12.01 -2.29 -6.14
C GLY A 81 -12.67 -3.67 -6.05
N ALA A 82 -13.03 -4.26 -7.18
CA ALA A 82 -13.61 -5.61 -7.25
C ALA A 82 -12.61 -6.69 -6.80
N ALA A 83 -11.33 -6.58 -7.18
CA ALA A 83 -10.29 -7.48 -6.71
C ALA A 83 -10.07 -7.37 -5.19
N LEU A 84 -10.02 -6.16 -4.66
CA LEU A 84 -9.92 -5.92 -3.22
C LEU A 84 -11.13 -6.54 -2.47
N LEU A 85 -12.33 -6.34 -2.99
CA LEU A 85 -13.54 -6.93 -2.43
C LEU A 85 -13.49 -8.46 -2.49
N ARG A 86 -13.04 -9.05 -3.60
CA ARG A 86 -12.90 -10.51 -3.75
C ARG A 86 -11.90 -11.08 -2.75
N VAL A 87 -10.76 -10.42 -2.56
CA VAL A 87 -9.75 -10.79 -1.56
C VAL A 87 -10.36 -10.74 -0.16
N ALA A 88 -11.04 -9.63 0.16
CA ALA A 88 -11.71 -9.48 1.46
C ALA A 88 -12.77 -10.55 1.70
N LEU A 89 -13.58 -10.88 0.69
CA LEU A 89 -14.57 -11.95 0.76
C LEU A 89 -13.92 -13.34 0.91
N GLY A 90 -12.83 -13.61 0.19
CA GLY A 90 -12.06 -14.84 0.32
C GLY A 90 -11.53 -15.05 1.73
N MET A 91 -10.99 -13.98 2.34
CA MET A 91 -10.59 -14.03 3.75
C MET A 91 -11.76 -14.29 4.70
N LEU A 92 -12.88 -13.59 4.48
CA LEU A 92 -14.07 -13.75 5.31
C LEU A 92 -14.59 -15.19 5.29
N ARG A 93 -14.52 -15.81 4.13
CA ARG A 93 -14.95 -17.18 3.90
C ARG A 93 -13.88 -18.22 4.20
N ARG A 94 -12.67 -17.76 4.58
CA ARG A 94 -11.49 -18.61 4.78
C ARG A 94 -11.20 -19.49 3.55
N GLU A 95 -11.31 -18.90 2.38
CA GLU A 95 -11.02 -19.59 1.13
C GLU A 95 -9.50 -19.54 0.85
N ALA A 96 -8.89 -20.67 0.51
CA ALA A 96 -7.54 -20.67 -0.04
C ALA A 96 -7.51 -19.90 -1.38
N PRO A 97 -6.43 -19.18 -1.67
CA PRO A 97 -5.19 -18.99 -0.92
C PRO A 97 -5.22 -17.82 0.08
N PHE A 98 -6.34 -17.12 0.25
CA PHE A 98 -6.41 -15.86 1.01
C PHE A 98 -6.31 -16.05 2.54
N ASP A 99 -6.56 -17.26 3.05
CA ASP A 99 -6.55 -17.60 4.49
C ASP A 99 -5.21 -18.16 4.99
N THR A 100 -4.16 -18.20 4.15
CA THR A 100 -2.87 -18.76 4.57
C THR A 100 -2.00 -17.63 5.16
N PRO A 101 -1.69 -17.69 6.46
CA PRO A 101 -0.80 -16.72 7.09
C PRO A 101 0.65 -16.95 6.65
N VAL A 102 1.47 -15.91 6.68
CA VAL A 102 2.90 -15.95 6.40
C VAL A 102 3.70 -15.90 7.69
N GLN A 103 4.76 -16.70 7.80
CA GLN A 103 5.75 -16.55 8.87
C GLN A 103 6.62 -15.35 8.55
N LEU A 104 6.42 -14.26 9.28
CA LEU A 104 7.11 -13.01 9.04
C LEU A 104 7.67 -12.45 10.34
N PRO A 105 8.86 -12.88 10.75
CA PRO A 105 9.63 -12.20 11.78
C PRO A 105 9.92 -10.77 11.32
N ALA A 106 9.53 -9.81 12.13
CA ALA A 106 9.65 -8.40 11.81
C ALA A 106 10.14 -7.63 13.05
N VAL A 107 11.07 -6.71 12.85
CA VAL A 107 11.67 -5.87 13.91
C VAL A 107 11.61 -4.43 13.43
N LEU A 108 10.95 -3.56 14.19
CA LEU A 108 10.88 -2.12 13.94
C LEU A 108 11.68 -1.39 15.01
N ASP A 109 12.73 -0.66 14.60
CA ASP A 109 13.62 0.08 15.49
C ASP A 109 14.14 -0.77 16.69
N GLY A 110 14.50 -2.02 16.41
CA GLY A 110 15.00 -2.96 17.43
C GLY A 110 13.88 -3.69 18.22
N ALA A 111 12.63 -3.29 18.10
CA ALA A 111 11.50 -3.93 18.78
C ALA A 111 10.78 -4.95 17.89
N PRO A 112 10.57 -6.20 18.35
CA PRO A 112 9.86 -7.20 17.55
C PRO A 112 8.38 -6.84 17.37
N LEU A 113 7.85 -7.10 16.19
CA LEU A 113 6.44 -6.91 15.83
C LEU A 113 5.69 -8.23 15.96
N ALA A 114 5.21 -8.52 17.16
CA ALA A 114 4.40 -9.71 17.43
C ALA A 114 2.91 -9.50 17.01
N PRO A 115 2.14 -10.59 16.73
CA PRO A 115 2.56 -11.98 16.59
C PRO A 115 3.32 -12.26 15.29
N ALA A 116 4.08 -13.38 15.22
CA ALA A 116 4.90 -13.75 14.07
C ALA A 116 4.08 -14.26 12.87
N PRO A 117 3.12 -15.19 12.99
CA PRO A 117 2.24 -15.49 11.86
C PRO A 117 1.34 -14.30 11.56
N LYS A 118 1.39 -13.81 10.31
CA LYS A 118 0.62 -12.65 9.85
C LYS A 118 -0.18 -13.01 8.60
N SER A 119 -1.46 -12.70 8.61
CA SER A 119 -2.30 -12.86 7.41
C SER A 119 -2.07 -11.73 6.40
N LEU A 120 -1.74 -10.54 6.92
CA LEU A 120 -1.43 -9.34 6.12
C LEU A 120 -0.30 -8.57 6.80
N PHE A 121 0.62 -8.09 5.99
CA PHE A 121 1.61 -7.08 6.39
C PHE A 121 1.73 -6.02 5.31
N LEU A 122 1.73 -4.77 5.71
CA LEU A 122 2.00 -3.65 4.81
C LEU A 122 2.87 -2.59 5.49
N ALA A 123 3.72 -1.94 4.69
CA ALA A 123 4.53 -0.82 5.13
C ALA A 123 4.55 0.27 4.05
N SER A 124 4.60 1.53 4.46
CA SER A 124 4.63 2.66 3.55
C SER A 124 5.21 3.90 4.22
N THR A 125 5.78 4.79 3.42
CA THR A 125 6.11 6.16 3.79
C THR A 125 4.97 7.14 3.51
N MET A 126 3.92 6.68 2.81
CA MET A 126 2.75 7.48 2.50
C MET A 126 1.66 7.34 3.58
N GLN A 127 1.00 8.45 3.90
CA GLN A 127 -0.15 8.44 4.80
C GLN A 127 -1.44 7.96 4.10
N ARG A 128 -1.52 8.17 2.78
CA ARG A 128 -2.67 7.73 1.96
C ARG A 128 -2.18 6.86 0.82
N LEU A 129 -2.80 5.71 0.70
CA LEU A 129 -2.59 4.76 -0.39
C LEU A 129 -3.61 5.00 -1.52
N PHE A 130 -3.61 4.10 -2.51
CA PHE A 130 -4.57 4.14 -3.60
C PHE A 130 -6.02 4.13 -3.08
N LEU A 131 -6.96 4.64 -3.85
CA LEU A 131 -8.36 4.84 -3.47
C LEU A 131 -8.58 5.70 -2.21
N GLY A 132 -7.55 6.42 -1.73
CA GLY A 132 -7.63 7.26 -0.55
C GLY A 132 -7.61 6.50 0.79
N MET A 133 -7.24 5.21 0.77
CA MET A 133 -7.10 4.41 1.99
C MET A 133 -6.01 4.96 2.90
N THR A 134 -6.25 4.89 4.20
CA THR A 134 -5.31 5.32 5.25
C THR A 134 -5.13 4.22 6.31
N PRO A 135 -4.63 3.02 5.95
CA PRO A 135 -4.64 1.86 6.83
C PRO A 135 -3.56 1.92 7.92
N PHE A 136 -3.19 3.10 8.37
CA PHE A 136 -2.15 3.33 9.37
C PHE A 136 -2.71 4.17 10.52
N TRP A 137 -2.67 3.63 11.75
CA TRP A 137 -3.14 4.32 12.95
C TRP A 137 -2.12 4.34 14.09
N GLY A 138 -0.89 3.86 13.87
CA GLY A 138 0.25 4.05 14.78
C GLY A 138 0.49 5.54 15.04
N ARG A 139 0.75 5.90 16.30
CA ARG A 139 0.93 7.28 16.75
C ARG A 139 2.37 7.60 17.15
N GLU A 140 3.24 6.61 17.09
CA GLU A 140 4.67 6.77 17.37
C GLU A 140 5.30 7.72 16.36
N ALA A 141 6.37 8.37 16.73
CA ALA A 141 7.19 9.12 15.80
C ALA A 141 7.82 8.17 14.77
N GLY A 142 7.97 8.63 13.53
CA GLY A 142 8.63 7.85 12.47
C GLY A 142 8.04 8.11 11.11
N THR A 143 8.90 7.97 10.10
CA THR A 143 8.57 8.19 8.70
C THR A 143 7.98 6.97 8.02
N LEU A 144 8.28 5.78 8.55
CA LEU A 144 7.76 4.50 8.08
C LEU A 144 6.55 4.08 8.90
N ALA A 145 5.42 3.87 8.26
CA ALA A 145 4.22 3.33 8.87
C ALA A 145 4.04 1.86 8.51
N CYS A 146 3.76 1.01 9.50
CA CYS A 146 3.51 -0.42 9.32
C CYS A 146 2.15 -0.80 9.89
N THR A 147 1.46 -1.70 9.20
CA THR A 147 0.20 -2.30 9.69
C THR A 147 0.22 -3.80 9.39
N TRP A 148 -0.19 -4.58 10.36
CA TRP A 148 -0.30 -6.03 10.17
C TRP A 148 -1.50 -6.60 10.91
N LEU A 149 -1.93 -7.75 10.43
CA LEU A 149 -2.97 -8.55 11.05
C LEU A 149 -2.35 -9.86 11.54
N SER A 150 -2.82 -10.36 12.69
CA SER A 150 -2.50 -11.72 13.13
C SER A 150 -2.95 -12.76 12.08
N ASP A 151 -2.60 -14.00 12.29
CA ASP A 151 -3.06 -15.12 11.45
C ASP A 151 -4.59 -15.23 11.40
N ARG A 152 -5.28 -14.91 12.51
CA ARG A 152 -6.74 -15.00 12.65
C ARG A 152 -7.34 -13.73 13.27
N PRO A 153 -7.41 -12.63 12.52
CA PRO A 153 -8.02 -11.41 13.04
C PRO A 153 -9.52 -11.62 13.27
N GLN A 154 -9.99 -11.18 14.43
CA GLN A 154 -11.40 -11.35 14.82
C GLN A 154 -12.28 -10.36 14.05
N ALA A 155 -13.43 -10.86 13.58
CA ALA A 155 -14.49 -10.05 12.99
C ALA A 155 -13.97 -9.11 11.86
N LEU A 156 -13.04 -9.60 11.03
CA LEU A 156 -12.39 -8.83 9.97
C LEU A 156 -13.41 -8.14 9.06
N GLY A 157 -14.52 -8.81 8.73
CA GLY A 157 -15.50 -8.30 7.78
C GLY A 157 -16.08 -6.96 8.17
N TRP A 158 -16.61 -6.85 9.38
CA TRP A 158 -17.19 -5.59 9.81
C TRP A 158 -16.13 -4.54 10.19
N ARG A 159 -14.89 -4.99 10.50
CA ARG A 159 -13.76 -4.10 10.80
C ARG A 159 -13.00 -3.62 9.55
N LEU A 160 -13.26 -4.22 8.40
CA LEU A 160 -12.60 -3.85 7.14
C LEU A 160 -12.73 -2.35 6.81
N PRO A 161 -13.89 -1.69 6.91
CA PRO A 161 -13.98 -0.25 6.69
C PRO A 161 -13.12 0.57 7.66
N ALA A 162 -13.03 0.12 8.92
CA ALA A 162 -12.16 0.75 9.91
C ALA A 162 -10.68 0.56 9.58
N LEU A 163 -10.28 -0.63 9.14
CA LEU A 163 -8.92 -0.93 8.68
C LEU A 163 -8.53 -0.04 7.50
N LEU A 164 -9.38 0.07 6.49
CA LEU A 164 -9.11 0.88 5.29
C LEU A 164 -9.04 2.39 5.59
N THR A 165 -9.67 2.84 6.67
CA THR A 165 -9.71 4.25 7.09
C THR A 165 -8.87 4.56 8.33
N GLY A 166 -8.13 3.58 8.87
CA GLY A 166 -7.26 3.74 10.04
C GLY A 166 -7.99 4.14 11.33
N ARG A 167 -9.25 3.70 11.50
CA ARG A 167 -10.04 4.05 12.69
C ARG A 167 -9.68 3.15 13.87
N ALA A 168 -8.59 3.50 14.57
CA ALA A 168 -7.98 2.74 15.67
C ALA A 168 -8.97 2.19 16.72
N ARG A 169 -10.01 2.96 17.06
CA ARG A 169 -11.01 2.57 18.09
C ARG A 169 -11.73 1.26 17.81
N PHE A 170 -11.79 0.84 16.54
CA PHE A 170 -12.42 -0.40 16.09
C PHE A 170 -11.42 -1.52 15.80
N LEU A 171 -10.12 -1.26 15.98
CA LEU A 171 -9.00 -2.14 15.58
C LEU A 171 -8.09 -2.47 16.78
N PRO A 172 -8.64 -3.09 17.86
CA PRO A 172 -7.83 -3.36 19.04
C PRO A 172 -6.83 -4.49 18.78
N PRO A 173 -5.63 -4.44 19.40
CA PRO A 173 -4.63 -5.51 19.32
C PRO A 173 -5.16 -6.87 19.78
N ALA A 174 -6.04 -6.91 20.78
CA ALA A 174 -6.67 -8.15 21.24
C ALA A 174 -7.53 -8.84 20.17
N ALA A 175 -7.95 -8.12 19.13
CA ALA A 175 -8.66 -8.67 17.99
C ALA A 175 -7.72 -8.95 16.79
N GLY A 176 -6.40 -8.83 16.95
CA GLY A 176 -5.40 -9.15 15.94
C GLY A 176 -5.10 -8.03 14.94
N PHE A 177 -5.33 -6.77 15.30
CA PHE A 177 -5.06 -5.61 14.45
C PHE A 177 -3.96 -4.74 15.07
N PHE A 178 -2.91 -4.48 14.30
CA PHE A 178 -1.73 -3.75 14.78
C PHE A 178 -1.30 -2.70 13.78
N SER A 179 -0.87 -1.55 14.27
CA SER A 179 -0.21 -0.53 13.46
C SER A 179 0.81 0.22 14.31
N ARG A 180 1.99 0.44 13.75
CA ARG A 180 3.09 1.19 14.38
C ARG A 180 3.80 2.07 13.38
N ARG A 181 4.56 3.02 13.90
CA ARG A 181 5.48 3.85 13.13
C ARG A 181 6.89 3.73 13.68
N GLY A 182 7.87 3.96 12.80
CA GLY A 182 9.29 3.95 13.15
C GLY A 182 10.14 4.39 11.97
N GLU A 183 11.45 4.14 12.05
CA GLU A 183 12.42 4.59 11.03
C GLU A 183 13.01 3.42 10.24
N THR A 184 13.28 2.30 10.89
CA THR A 184 13.95 1.16 10.27
C THR A 184 13.18 -0.12 10.56
N LEU A 185 12.77 -0.82 9.53
CA LEU A 185 12.07 -2.09 9.60
C LEU A 185 12.93 -3.18 8.99
N SER A 186 13.22 -4.23 9.75
CA SER A 186 13.87 -5.45 9.28
C SER A 186 12.85 -6.58 9.23
N LEU A 187 12.79 -7.31 8.11
CA LEU A 187 11.89 -8.42 7.86
C LEU A 187 12.69 -9.64 7.43
N THR A 188 12.43 -10.80 8.02
CA THR A 188 12.92 -12.07 7.48
C THR A 188 11.81 -12.69 6.65
N VAL A 189 12.03 -12.79 5.33
CA VAL A 189 11.04 -13.24 4.36
C VAL A 189 11.46 -14.58 3.76
N GLU A 190 10.52 -15.50 3.66
CA GLU A 190 10.66 -16.79 2.97
C GLU A 190 9.64 -16.94 1.84
N GLU A 191 8.60 -16.11 1.87
CA GLU A 191 7.50 -16.11 0.93
C GLU A 191 7.53 -14.87 0.02
N PRO A 192 6.80 -14.89 -1.10
CA PRO A 192 6.72 -13.76 -2.01
C PRO A 192 6.24 -12.47 -1.32
N TRP A 193 6.79 -11.36 -1.76
CA TRP A 193 6.47 -10.01 -1.31
C TRP A 193 6.32 -9.07 -2.51
N VAL A 194 5.73 -7.91 -2.29
CA VAL A 194 5.48 -6.91 -3.35
C VAL A 194 5.98 -5.54 -2.96
N ILE A 195 6.44 -4.79 -3.95
CA ILE A 195 6.68 -3.35 -3.84
C ILE A 195 5.98 -2.65 -5.02
N ASP A 196 5.11 -1.69 -4.73
CA ASP A 196 4.30 -0.94 -5.71
C ASP A 196 3.54 -1.82 -6.72
N GLY A 197 3.19 -3.05 -6.34
CA GLY A 197 2.45 -4.00 -7.16
C GLY A 197 3.32 -4.96 -7.97
N GLU A 198 4.64 -4.84 -7.94
CA GLU A 198 5.57 -5.80 -8.51
C GLU A 198 5.92 -6.88 -7.49
N ALA A 199 5.79 -8.16 -7.87
CA ALA A 199 6.05 -9.30 -7.02
C ALA A 199 7.50 -9.78 -7.13
N TYR A 200 8.07 -10.14 -5.99
CA TYR A 200 9.42 -10.68 -5.82
C TYR A 200 9.35 -11.94 -4.95
N SER A 201 10.31 -12.84 -5.15
CA SER A 201 10.37 -14.12 -4.43
C SER A 201 11.76 -14.39 -3.84
N ASP A 202 12.56 -13.35 -3.62
CA ASP A 202 13.91 -13.46 -3.06
C ASP A 202 13.81 -13.66 -1.53
N PRO A 203 14.17 -14.84 -0.97
CA PRO A 203 14.15 -15.06 0.46
C PRO A 203 15.31 -14.36 1.16
N GLY A 204 15.17 -14.08 2.45
CA GLY A 204 16.21 -13.54 3.30
C GLY A 204 15.80 -12.31 4.09
N THR A 205 16.77 -11.54 4.56
CA THR A 205 16.48 -10.35 5.37
C THR A 205 16.38 -9.11 4.51
N LEU A 206 15.19 -8.49 4.53
CA LEU A 206 14.93 -7.20 3.90
C LEU A 206 15.03 -6.09 4.94
N THR A 207 15.64 -4.96 4.58
CA THR A 207 15.63 -3.75 5.41
C THR A 207 14.92 -2.63 4.70
N LEU A 208 13.89 -2.05 5.33
CA LEU A 208 13.09 -0.97 4.81
C LEU A 208 13.31 0.30 5.63
N ARG A 209 13.44 1.43 4.94
CA ARG A 209 13.52 2.76 5.55
C ARG A 209 12.97 3.82 4.60
N ALA A 210 12.70 5.01 5.10
CA ALA A 210 12.44 6.14 4.22
C ALA A 210 13.72 6.57 3.51
N ALA A 211 13.66 6.74 2.18
CA ALA A 211 14.73 7.37 1.42
C ALA A 211 14.65 8.90 1.55
N PRO A 212 15.70 9.63 1.19
CA PRO A 212 15.65 11.09 1.11
C PRO A 212 14.46 11.55 0.27
N PRO A 213 13.74 12.60 0.69
CA PRO A 213 12.61 13.12 -0.06
C PRO A 213 12.97 13.49 -1.50
N ARG A 214 12.03 13.26 -2.40
CA ARG A 214 12.12 13.62 -3.82
C ARG A 214 10.96 14.54 -4.17
N THR A 215 11.20 15.44 -5.08
CA THR A 215 10.19 16.34 -5.62
C THR A 215 9.46 15.67 -6.76
N PHE A 216 8.14 15.62 -6.68
CA PHE A 216 7.26 15.08 -7.72
C PHE A 216 6.34 16.18 -8.22
N VAL A 217 5.97 16.12 -9.49
CA VAL A 217 4.96 17.02 -10.06
C VAL A 217 3.57 16.59 -9.59
N ALA A 218 2.82 17.51 -9.02
CA ALA A 218 1.44 17.27 -8.60
C ALA A 218 0.49 17.52 -9.77
N LEU A 219 -0.13 16.46 -10.28
CA LEU A 219 -1.13 16.55 -11.36
C LEU A 219 -2.52 17.00 -10.88
N ALA A 220 -2.75 17.07 -9.59
CA ALA A 220 -3.95 17.66 -8.99
C ALA A 220 -3.57 18.97 -8.34
N GLY A 221 -4.29 20.03 -8.66
CA GLY A 221 -4.12 21.31 -7.98
C GLY A 221 -4.23 21.16 -6.45
N PRO A 222 -3.70 22.10 -5.67
CA PRO A 222 -3.79 22.08 -4.22
C PRO A 222 -5.26 21.89 -3.82
N GLY A 223 -5.52 20.86 -3.00
CA GLY A 223 -6.86 20.67 -2.44
C GLY A 223 -7.29 21.95 -1.71
N PRO A 224 -8.60 22.21 -1.58
CA PRO A 224 -9.09 23.37 -0.86
C PRO A 224 -8.60 23.29 0.60
N GLY A 225 -7.52 24.00 0.93
CA GLY A 225 -6.92 23.99 2.26
C GLY A 225 -5.46 24.44 2.36
N ALA A 226 -4.71 24.55 1.27
CA ALA A 226 -3.38 25.15 1.28
C ALA A 226 -3.51 26.68 1.17
N LYS A 227 -4.04 27.31 2.21
CA LYS A 227 -3.79 28.73 2.45
C LYS A 227 -2.41 28.83 3.06
N GLY A 228 -1.54 29.61 2.40
CA GLY A 228 -0.21 29.87 2.88
C GLY A 228 -0.22 30.45 4.30
N GLY A 229 0.69 29.99 5.08
CA GLY A 229 1.21 30.55 6.29
C GLY A 229 2.73 30.54 6.15
#